data_76b889be02badd3f0843152485bb14f8
#
_entry.id   76b889be02badd3f0843152485bb14f8
#
_cell.length_a   1.000
_cell.length_b   1.000
_cell.length_c   1.000
_cell.angle_alpha   90.00
_cell.angle_beta   90.00
_cell.angle_gamma   90.00
#
_symmetry.space_group_name_H-M   'P 1'
#
loop_
_entity.id
_entity.type
_entity.pdbx_description
1 polymer ?
#
loop_
_entity_poly.entity_id
_entity_poly.type
_entity_poly.pdbx_seq_one_letter_code
_entity_poly.pdbx_strand_id
1 'polypeptide(L)'
;MVACTSNDDIVKDNELPVITDAGITANPVDCQVYSRGETIPFRYRFTDNEELGNYNIEIHNNFDHHTHGTQKDNCKLDPKKDSKDYKKPWVYNQDFTIPRGDKAYDAKQDIQIPADIDTGDYHFVIRVTDQAGNQQLRSMPIKIK
;
A
#
# COMPACT_ATOMS: atom_id res chain seq x y z
N MET A 1 -35.05 -1.33 -31.76
CA MET A 1 -34.62 -0.82 -31.15
C MET A 1 -34.20 -1.13 -29.92
N VAL A 2 -33.70 -1.69 -29.45
CA VAL A 2 -33.42 -2.22 -28.28
C VAL A 2 -32.05 -2.11 -27.83
N ALA A 3 -31.20 -1.50 -28.58
CA ALA A 3 -29.79 -1.43 -28.28
C ALA A 3 -29.48 -0.74 -26.96
N CYS A 4 -30.29 0.18 -26.56
CA CYS A 4 -30.04 0.89 -25.31
C CYS A 4 -30.32 0.05 -24.08
N THR A 5 -31.05 -1.03 -24.20
CA THR A 5 -31.31 -1.88 -23.06
C THR A 5 -30.12 -2.72 -22.65
N SER A 6 -29.18 -2.93 -23.54
CA SER A 6 -27.99 -3.70 -23.20
C SER A 6 -27.16 -3.03 -22.09
N ASN A 7 -27.26 -1.73 -21.98
CA ASN A 7 -26.54 -1.02 -20.90
C ASN A 7 -27.14 -1.32 -19.54
N ASP A 8 -28.43 -1.57 -19.48
CA ASP A 8 -29.10 -1.87 -18.23
C ASP A 8 -28.78 -3.29 -17.74
N ASP A 9 -28.36 -4.15 -18.67
CA ASP A 9 -27.98 -5.53 -18.35
C ASP A 9 -26.52 -5.64 -17.88
N ILE A 10 -25.74 -4.58 -18.02
CA ILE A 10 -24.35 -4.57 -17.60
C ILE A 10 -24.30 -4.33 -16.10
N VAL A 11 -23.90 -5.38 -15.38
CA VAL A 11 -23.68 -5.28 -13.95
C VAL A 11 -22.34 -4.64 -13.72
N LYS A 12 -22.33 -3.47 -13.12
CA LYS A 12 -21.10 -2.78 -12.76
C LYS A 12 -20.48 -3.48 -11.57
N ASP A 13 -19.17 -3.69 -11.62
CA ASP A 13 -18.41 -4.13 -10.47
C ASP A 13 -18.28 -2.97 -9.50
N ASN A 14 -18.98 -3.06 -8.37
CA ASN A 14 -18.93 -2.08 -7.30
C ASN A 14 -18.21 -2.60 -6.06
N GLU A 15 -17.66 -3.81 -6.13
CA GLU A 15 -16.93 -4.37 -5.00
C GLU A 15 -15.48 -3.91 -5.04
N LEU A 16 -14.99 -3.50 -3.88
CA LEU A 16 -13.59 -3.10 -3.75
C LEU A 16 -12.70 -4.34 -3.83
N PRO A 17 -11.52 -4.21 -4.43
CA PRO A 17 -10.52 -5.26 -4.29
C PRO A 17 -10.11 -5.41 -2.83
N VAL A 18 -9.54 -6.55 -2.48
CA VAL A 18 -9.18 -6.88 -1.10
C VAL A 18 -7.66 -6.98 -1.00
N ILE A 19 -7.13 -6.38 0.05
CA ILE A 19 -5.73 -6.54 0.45
C ILE A 19 -5.74 -7.50 1.63
N THR A 20 -5.10 -8.65 1.48
CA THR A 20 -5.17 -9.71 2.49
C THR A 20 -3.81 -10.32 2.77
N ASP A 21 -3.66 -10.85 3.97
CA ASP A 21 -2.52 -11.66 4.39
C ASP A 21 -2.89 -13.15 4.50
N ALA A 22 -4.12 -13.50 4.15
CA ALA A 22 -4.61 -14.87 4.27
C ALA A 22 -3.83 -15.81 3.34
N GLY A 23 -3.30 -16.90 3.90
CA GLY A 23 -2.59 -17.92 3.15
C GLY A 23 -1.16 -17.57 2.76
N ILE A 24 -0.64 -16.42 3.20
CA ILE A 24 0.74 -16.00 2.93
C ILE A 24 1.37 -15.45 4.21
N THR A 25 2.69 -15.31 4.20
CA THR A 25 3.39 -14.56 5.22
C THR A 25 3.54 -13.13 4.73
N ALA A 26 2.64 -12.26 5.17
CA ALA A 26 2.61 -10.88 4.73
C ALA A 26 3.72 -10.05 5.36
N ASN A 27 4.23 -9.08 4.62
CA ASN A 27 5.23 -8.11 5.07
C ASN A 27 5.10 -6.81 4.23
N PRO A 28 5.22 -5.63 4.82
CA PRO A 28 5.38 -5.38 6.25
C PRO A 28 4.09 -5.60 7.02
N VAL A 29 4.20 -5.68 8.32
CA VAL A 29 3.06 -5.65 9.24
C VAL A 29 3.14 -4.38 10.07
N ASP A 30 2.04 -4.05 10.76
CA ASP A 30 2.00 -2.86 11.59
C ASP A 30 3.14 -2.86 12.61
N CYS A 31 3.76 -1.71 12.80
CA CYS A 31 4.87 -1.49 13.73
C CYS A 31 6.18 -2.20 13.35
N GLN A 32 6.29 -2.66 12.11
CA GLN A 32 7.52 -3.29 11.64
C GLN A 32 8.69 -2.31 11.68
N VAL A 33 9.85 -2.78 12.11
CA VAL A 33 11.07 -1.98 12.20
C VAL A 33 12.10 -2.48 11.18
N TYR A 34 12.65 -1.53 10.44
CA TYR A 34 13.75 -1.78 9.49
C TYR A 34 14.91 -0.86 9.79
N SER A 35 16.10 -1.21 9.34
CA SER A 35 17.27 -0.34 9.38
C SER A 35 17.51 0.28 8.02
N ARG A 36 18.12 1.46 7.98
CA ARG A 36 18.60 2.07 6.73
C ARG A 36 19.51 1.08 6.01
N GLY A 37 19.40 1.02 4.70
CA GLY A 37 20.17 0.09 3.87
C GLY A 37 19.59 -1.32 3.80
N GLU A 38 18.58 -1.63 4.60
CA GLU A 38 17.87 -2.90 4.54
C GLU A 38 16.92 -2.96 3.36
N THR A 39 16.52 -4.17 2.98
CA THR A 39 15.48 -4.40 1.97
C THR A 39 14.16 -4.74 2.66
N ILE A 40 13.08 -4.09 2.24
CA ILE A 40 11.72 -4.47 2.67
C ILE A 40 11.19 -5.53 1.72
N PRO A 41 11.02 -6.77 2.18
CA PRO A 41 10.42 -7.81 1.33
C PRO A 41 8.90 -7.67 1.35
N PHE A 42 8.36 -6.91 0.41
CA PHE A 42 6.91 -6.70 0.30
C PHE A 42 6.24 -7.99 -0.17
N ARG A 43 5.26 -8.46 0.59
CA ARG A 43 4.49 -9.68 0.31
C ARG A 43 3.05 -9.46 0.77
N TYR A 44 2.14 -9.33 -0.17
CA TYR A 44 0.70 -9.23 0.10
C TYR A 44 -0.07 -9.93 -1.01
N ARG A 45 -1.27 -10.39 -0.67
CA ARG A 45 -2.20 -10.98 -1.64
C ARG A 45 -3.32 -9.99 -1.91
N PHE A 46 -3.64 -9.84 -3.19
CA PHE A 46 -4.78 -9.05 -3.63
C PHE A 46 -5.81 -9.97 -4.27
N THR A 47 -7.09 -9.73 -3.99
CA THR A 47 -8.18 -10.46 -4.62
C THR A 47 -9.25 -9.48 -5.09
N ASP A 48 -10.00 -9.89 -6.11
CA ASP A 48 -11.12 -9.15 -6.63
C ASP A 48 -12.18 -10.12 -7.15
N ASN A 49 -13.45 -9.70 -7.11
CA ASN A 49 -14.55 -10.52 -7.60
C ASN A 49 -14.54 -10.68 -9.12
N GLU A 50 -13.99 -9.71 -9.86
CA GLU A 50 -13.98 -9.71 -11.31
C GLU A 50 -12.57 -9.76 -11.88
N GLU A 51 -11.81 -8.68 -11.76
CA GLU A 51 -10.46 -8.61 -12.32
C GLU A 51 -9.65 -7.51 -11.64
N LEU A 52 -8.45 -7.86 -11.19
CA LEU A 52 -7.48 -6.91 -10.65
C LEU A 52 -6.87 -6.08 -11.78
N GLY A 53 -6.44 -4.87 -11.47
CA GLY A 53 -5.82 -3.96 -12.42
C GLY A 53 -4.35 -3.71 -12.12
N ASN A 54 -4.10 -2.91 -11.11
CA ASN A 54 -2.73 -2.54 -10.72
C ASN A 54 -2.67 -2.28 -9.21
N TYR A 55 -1.47 -2.08 -8.71
CA TYR A 55 -1.28 -1.64 -7.33
C TYR A 55 -0.15 -0.62 -7.26
N ASN A 56 -0.18 0.17 -6.20
CA ASN A 56 0.81 1.20 -5.92
C ASN A 56 1.32 1.00 -4.50
N ILE A 57 2.60 1.21 -4.33
CA ILE A 57 3.24 1.26 -3.01
C ILE A 57 3.80 2.65 -2.82
N GLU A 58 3.40 3.29 -1.74
CA GLU A 58 3.89 4.60 -1.35
C GLU A 58 4.46 4.53 0.06
N ILE A 59 5.65 5.08 0.26
CA ILE A 59 6.28 5.20 1.57
C ILE A 59 6.63 6.66 1.76
N HIS A 60 6.21 7.24 2.88
CA HIS A 60 6.55 8.63 3.24
C HIS A 60 6.67 8.76 4.75
N ASN A 61 7.34 9.82 5.19
CA ASN A 61 7.57 10.03 6.61
C ASN A 61 6.28 10.35 7.36
N ASN A 62 6.28 10.01 8.64
CA ASN A 62 5.24 10.37 9.60
C ASN A 62 5.86 11.10 10.81
N PHE A 63 6.81 11.98 10.55
CA PHE A 63 7.52 12.68 11.61
C PHE A 63 6.63 13.70 12.34
N ASP A 64 5.58 14.16 11.69
CA ASP A 64 4.59 15.08 12.25
C ASP A 64 3.36 14.37 12.84
N HIS A 65 3.37 13.03 12.84
CA HIS A 65 2.31 12.21 13.39
C HIS A 65 0.95 12.45 12.72
N HIS A 66 0.94 12.65 11.41
CA HIS A 66 -0.33 12.68 10.67
C HIS A 66 -0.89 11.25 10.56
N THR A 67 -2.18 11.12 10.26
CA THR A 67 -2.83 9.81 10.17
C THR A 67 -3.46 9.60 8.79
N HIS A 68 -3.56 8.33 8.41
CA HIS A 68 -4.36 7.88 7.27
C HIS A 68 -5.56 7.09 7.79
N GLY A 69 -6.68 7.11 7.05
CA GLY A 69 -7.95 6.59 7.55
C GLY A 69 -7.98 5.13 7.96
N THR A 70 -7.06 4.30 7.47
CA THR A 70 -6.99 2.88 7.80
C THR A 70 -5.92 2.55 8.85
N GLN A 71 -5.18 3.54 9.31
CA GLN A 71 -4.09 3.34 10.24
C GLN A 71 -4.60 3.06 11.65
N LYS A 72 -3.98 2.11 12.32
CA LYS A 72 -4.21 1.83 13.74
C LYS A 72 -3.00 2.31 14.54
N ASP A 73 -3.28 3.12 15.54
CA ASP A 73 -2.22 3.77 16.33
C ASP A 73 -1.81 2.88 17.52
N ASN A 74 -1.25 1.71 17.24
CA ASN A 74 -0.77 0.81 18.28
C ASN A 74 0.74 0.83 18.43
N CYS A 75 1.45 1.60 17.60
CA CYS A 75 2.89 1.63 17.60
C CYS A 75 3.41 2.77 18.47
N LYS A 76 4.53 2.51 19.14
CA LYS A 76 5.23 3.58 19.85
C LYS A 76 5.92 4.46 18.83
N LEU A 77 5.45 5.69 18.71
CA LEU A 77 6.04 6.69 17.82
C LEU A 77 7.19 7.42 18.51
N ASP A 78 8.15 7.86 17.71
CA ASP A 78 9.18 8.79 18.17
C ASP A 78 8.55 10.16 18.42
N PRO A 79 9.21 11.05 19.21
CA PRO A 79 8.72 12.42 19.36
C PRO A 79 8.54 13.10 18.00
N LYS A 80 7.53 13.96 17.91
CA LYS A 80 7.30 14.76 16.69
C LYS A 80 8.55 15.53 16.31
N LYS A 81 8.82 15.56 15.01
CA LYS A 81 9.94 16.33 14.46
C LYS A 81 9.38 17.49 13.65
N ASP A 82 9.90 18.67 13.87
CA ASP A 82 9.54 19.85 13.09
C ASP A 82 10.14 19.73 11.69
N SER A 83 9.40 20.16 10.68
CA SER A 83 9.83 20.07 9.27
C SER A 83 11.18 20.76 9.01
N LYS A 84 11.50 21.79 9.76
CA LYS A 84 12.80 22.46 9.65
C LYS A 84 13.97 21.56 10.03
N ASP A 85 13.72 20.47 10.77
CA ASP A 85 14.74 19.54 11.23
C ASP A 85 14.86 18.32 10.29
N TYR A 86 14.03 18.24 9.24
CA TYR A 86 14.15 17.20 8.23
C TYR A 86 15.40 17.44 7.38
N LYS A 87 16.16 16.39 7.12
CA LYS A 87 17.34 16.46 6.26
C LYS A 87 17.09 15.79 4.92
N LYS A 88 16.72 14.52 4.96
CA LYS A 88 16.42 13.75 3.76
C LYS A 88 15.33 12.70 4.05
N PRO A 89 14.06 13.14 4.19
CA PRO A 89 12.97 12.18 4.32
C PRO A 89 12.89 11.29 3.10
N TRP A 90 12.58 10.01 3.32
CA TRP A 90 12.45 9.07 2.23
C TRP A 90 11.05 9.14 1.64
N VAL A 91 10.98 9.23 0.33
CA VAL A 91 9.74 9.11 -0.42
C VAL A 91 9.93 8.01 -1.45
N TYR A 92 9.04 7.04 -1.42
CA TYR A 92 8.98 5.96 -2.41
C TYR A 92 7.56 5.93 -2.94
N ASN A 93 7.40 5.90 -4.26
CA ASN A 93 6.07 5.85 -4.89
C ASN A 93 6.20 5.12 -6.21
N GLN A 94 5.63 3.92 -6.30
CA GLN A 94 5.82 3.07 -7.46
C GLN A 94 4.52 2.37 -7.82
N ASP A 95 4.18 2.37 -9.12
CA ASP A 95 3.06 1.64 -9.66
C ASP A 95 3.52 0.31 -10.25
N PHE A 96 2.68 -0.71 -10.08
CA PHE A 96 2.94 -2.06 -10.60
C PHE A 96 1.70 -2.58 -11.30
N THR A 97 1.90 -3.23 -12.44
CA THR A 97 0.82 -3.86 -13.18
C THR A 97 0.53 -5.25 -12.62
N ILE A 98 -0.75 -5.63 -12.62
CA ILE A 98 -1.17 -7.01 -12.33
C ILE A 98 -1.56 -7.64 -13.67
N PRO A 99 -1.17 -8.88 -13.93
CA PRO A 99 -1.53 -9.54 -15.19
C PRO A 99 -3.03 -9.54 -15.45
N ARG A 100 -3.41 -9.31 -16.71
CA ARG A 100 -4.82 -9.25 -17.11
C ARG A 100 -5.50 -10.59 -16.83
N GLY A 101 -6.73 -10.50 -16.33
CA GLY A 101 -7.56 -11.66 -16.02
C GLY A 101 -7.42 -12.18 -14.60
N ASP A 102 -6.44 -11.72 -13.83
CA ASP A 102 -6.23 -12.24 -12.48
C ASP A 102 -7.30 -11.73 -11.52
N LYS A 103 -7.89 -12.64 -10.77
CA LYS A 103 -8.78 -12.34 -9.65
C LYS A 103 -8.07 -12.49 -8.31
N ALA A 104 -6.90 -13.11 -8.31
CA ALA A 104 -6.03 -13.24 -7.15
C ALA A 104 -4.59 -13.08 -7.61
N TYR A 105 -3.82 -12.33 -6.85
CA TYR A 105 -2.42 -12.04 -7.20
C TYR A 105 -1.58 -11.93 -5.94
N ASP A 106 -0.50 -12.68 -5.89
CA ASP A 106 0.48 -12.60 -4.79
C ASP A 106 1.56 -11.60 -5.19
N ALA A 107 1.44 -10.38 -4.67
CA ALA A 107 2.37 -9.31 -4.95
C ALA A 107 3.68 -9.52 -4.20
N LYS A 108 4.78 -9.29 -4.90
CA LYS A 108 6.12 -9.52 -4.38
C LYS A 108 7.06 -8.46 -4.92
N GLN A 109 7.61 -7.65 -4.04
CA GLN A 109 8.58 -6.61 -4.38
C GLN A 109 9.64 -6.57 -3.29
N ASP A 110 10.88 -6.37 -3.68
CA ASP A 110 11.97 -6.15 -2.74
C ASP A 110 12.38 -4.68 -2.83
N ILE A 111 12.08 -3.91 -1.79
CA ILE A 111 12.25 -2.46 -1.79
C ILE A 111 13.49 -2.12 -0.98
N GLN A 112 14.48 -1.54 -1.66
CA GLN A 112 15.72 -1.14 -1.02
C GLN A 112 15.53 0.17 -0.26
N ILE A 113 15.81 0.14 1.04
CA ILE A 113 15.81 1.35 1.86
C ILE A 113 17.16 2.05 1.65
N PRO A 114 17.17 3.33 1.23
CA PRO A 114 18.43 4.06 1.10
C PRO A 114 19.17 4.17 2.43
N ALA A 115 20.49 4.23 2.37
CA ALA A 115 21.32 4.27 3.57
C ALA A 115 21.42 5.67 4.18
N ASP A 116 21.02 6.71 3.46
CA ASP A 116 21.26 8.11 3.82
C ASP A 116 19.99 8.91 4.13
N ILE A 117 18.87 8.23 4.34
CA ILE A 117 17.60 8.89 4.65
C ILE A 117 17.46 9.18 6.14
N ASP A 118 16.52 10.06 6.47
CA ASP A 118 16.16 10.33 7.85
C ASP A 118 15.53 9.11 8.50
N THR A 119 15.91 8.85 9.74
CA THR A 119 15.32 7.78 10.55
C THR A 119 14.07 8.27 11.27
N GLY A 120 13.18 7.37 11.63
CA GLY A 120 11.98 7.68 12.38
C GLY A 120 10.77 6.92 11.88
N ASP A 121 9.61 7.51 12.11
CA ASP A 121 8.33 6.89 11.78
C ASP A 121 7.96 7.19 10.33
N TYR A 122 7.47 6.16 9.63
CA TYR A 122 7.04 6.23 8.25
C TYR A 122 5.68 5.56 8.09
N HIS A 123 4.96 5.93 7.05
CA HIS A 123 3.78 5.20 6.58
C HIS A 123 4.13 4.38 5.36
N PHE A 124 3.68 3.13 5.39
CA PHE A 124 3.73 2.24 4.24
C PHE A 124 2.30 2.08 3.72
N VAL A 125 2.02 2.57 2.52
CA VAL A 125 0.67 2.65 1.99
C VAL A 125 0.56 1.77 0.75
N ILE A 126 -0.42 0.88 0.74
CA ILE A 126 -0.75 0.03 -0.40
C ILE A 126 -2.07 0.53 -0.98
N ARG A 127 -2.11 0.71 -2.30
CA ARG A 127 -3.35 0.97 -3.03
C ARG A 127 -3.48 -0.09 -4.11
N VAL A 128 -4.59 -0.80 -4.14
CA VAL A 128 -4.89 -1.74 -5.20
C VAL A 128 -6.14 -1.27 -5.95
N THR A 129 -6.08 -1.31 -7.25
CA THR A 129 -7.16 -0.87 -8.14
C THR A 129 -7.57 -2.04 -9.02
N ASP A 130 -8.88 -2.30 -9.11
CA ASP A 130 -9.39 -3.32 -10.02
C ASP A 130 -9.62 -2.74 -11.42
N GLN A 131 -10.00 -3.57 -12.39
CA GLN A 131 -10.22 -3.11 -13.76
C GLN A 131 -11.44 -2.20 -13.90
N ALA A 132 -12.38 -2.28 -12.97
CA ALA A 132 -13.55 -1.40 -12.94
C ALA A 132 -13.24 -0.02 -12.36
N GLY A 133 -12.05 0.18 -11.79
CA GLY A 133 -11.64 1.44 -11.18
C GLY A 133 -11.89 1.53 -9.68
N ASN A 134 -12.38 0.48 -9.04
CA ASN A 134 -12.52 0.46 -7.58
C ASN A 134 -11.16 0.35 -6.93
N GLN A 135 -10.96 1.06 -5.83
CA GLN A 135 -9.67 1.13 -5.17
C GLN A 135 -9.79 0.83 -3.68
N GLN A 136 -8.88 0.01 -3.17
CA GLN A 136 -8.73 -0.26 -1.75
C GLN A 136 -7.38 0.23 -1.29
N LEU A 137 -7.34 0.76 -0.08
CA LEU A 137 -6.13 1.31 0.52
C LEU A 137 -5.86 0.64 1.86
N ARG A 138 -4.61 0.35 2.13
CA ARG A 138 -4.15 -0.08 3.45
C ARG A 138 -2.91 0.72 3.82
N SER A 139 -2.94 1.39 4.96
CA SER A 139 -1.81 2.14 5.50
C SER A 139 -1.29 1.46 6.75
N MET A 140 0.02 1.29 6.83
CA MET A 140 0.68 0.63 7.94
C MET A 140 1.79 1.52 8.49
N PRO A 141 1.86 1.69 9.83
CA PRO A 141 3.01 2.37 10.43
C PRO A 141 4.22 1.45 10.42
N ILE A 142 5.35 1.97 9.99
CA ILE A 142 6.65 1.29 10.09
C ILE A 142 7.66 2.25 10.70
N LYS A 143 8.77 1.73 11.16
CA LYS A 143 9.87 2.54 11.68
C LYS A 143 11.16 2.18 10.98
N ILE A 144 11.96 3.20 10.67
CA ILE A 144 13.29 3.04 10.10
C ILE A 144 14.31 3.61 11.09
N LYS A 145 15.25 2.78 11.47
CA LYS A 145 16.32 3.17 12.41
C LYS A 145 17.70 3.17 11.76
#